data_ce354920ba19347268956e5916036651
#
_entry.id   ce354920ba19347268956e5916036651
#
_cell.length_a   1.000
_cell.length_b   1.000
_cell.length_c   1.000
_cell.angle_alpha   90.00
_cell.angle_beta   90.00
_cell.angle_gamma   90.00
#
_symmetry.space_group_name_H-M   'P 1'
#
loop_
_entity.id
_entity.type
_entity.pdbx_description
1 polymer ?
#
loop_
_entity_poly.entity_id
_entity_poly.type
_entity_poly.pdbx_seq_one_letter_code
_entity_poly.pdbx_strand_id
1 'polypeptide(L)'
;MSAPAPRTILLTGAAGGMGTLMRELLPPYGYELRLFDVAPIPDAPDAIIADLADKDALRRAMEGVDAIIHLAGISLEAPFEKILAANIQGTYNLYEAAREAGVRRIVFASSNHAVGFTPRPAGDDAPLIPIDTPRRPDTYYGISKSFGEDLGSYYWDKYGIESVAIRIGSCFPEPTNVRMLSIWMSPADGARLLNAALTAEDVGYTVVYGSSDNTRLWWDLSSARALGYDPQDDSEPYAAKLIAEHGELDPSNPDHANLGGAFCTNPPIWPH
;
A
#
# COMPACT_ATOMS: atom_id res chain seq x y z
N MET A 1 -18.18 -6.38 -23.48
CA MET A 1 -17.53 -7.61 -22.94
C MET A 1 -16.47 -7.11 -22.00
N SER A 2 -16.55 -7.48 -20.73
CA SER A 2 -15.49 -7.16 -19.76
C SER A 2 -14.16 -7.76 -20.21
N ALA A 3 -13.05 -7.05 -19.95
CA ALA A 3 -11.72 -7.60 -20.21
C ALA A 3 -11.53 -8.88 -19.37
N PRO A 4 -10.82 -9.89 -19.88
CA PRO A 4 -10.50 -11.06 -19.06
C PRO A 4 -9.70 -10.63 -17.81
N ALA A 5 -9.89 -11.36 -16.71
CA ALA A 5 -9.12 -11.12 -15.50
C ALA A 5 -7.60 -11.22 -15.81
N PRO A 6 -6.76 -10.37 -15.22
CA PRO A 6 -5.31 -10.40 -15.46
C PRO A 6 -4.72 -11.74 -15.00
N ARG A 7 -3.79 -12.27 -15.75
CA ARG A 7 -3.13 -13.56 -15.45
C ARG A 7 -1.70 -13.35 -14.98
N THR A 8 -0.91 -12.57 -15.71
CA THR A 8 0.49 -12.28 -15.38
C THR A 8 0.61 -10.95 -14.66
N ILE A 9 1.05 -10.98 -13.42
CA ILE A 9 1.16 -9.81 -12.56
C ILE A 9 2.64 -9.50 -12.29
N LEU A 10 3.07 -8.28 -12.61
CA LEU A 10 4.36 -7.79 -12.13
C LEU A 10 4.21 -7.36 -10.67
N LEU A 11 4.89 -8.07 -9.77
CA LEU A 11 4.99 -7.73 -8.35
C LEU A 11 6.34 -7.06 -8.10
N THR A 12 6.37 -5.74 -7.91
CA THR A 12 7.58 -5.03 -7.50
C THR A 12 7.66 -4.92 -5.99
N GLY A 13 8.87 -4.85 -5.42
CA GLY A 13 9.06 -4.94 -3.98
C GLY A 13 8.85 -6.37 -3.45
N ALA A 14 9.12 -7.36 -4.30
CA ALA A 14 8.80 -8.77 -4.07
C ALA A 14 9.65 -9.42 -2.95
N ALA A 15 10.81 -8.85 -2.60
CA ALA A 15 11.65 -9.26 -1.46
C ALA A 15 11.28 -8.54 -0.16
N GLY A 16 10.45 -7.50 -0.21
CA GLY A 16 9.99 -6.75 0.97
C GLY A 16 9.01 -7.57 1.83
N GLY A 17 8.69 -7.05 3.04
CA GLY A 17 7.81 -7.75 3.99
C GLY A 17 6.45 -8.14 3.39
N MET A 18 5.72 -7.16 2.83
CA MET A 18 4.45 -7.46 2.17
C MET A 18 4.64 -8.28 0.88
N GLY A 19 5.68 -7.98 0.09
CA GLY A 19 5.98 -8.71 -1.14
C GLY A 19 6.17 -10.21 -0.90
N THR A 20 6.93 -10.58 0.13
CA THR A 20 7.16 -11.97 0.54
C THR A 20 5.83 -12.69 0.87
N LEU A 21 4.95 -12.04 1.63
CA LEU A 21 3.63 -12.60 1.95
C LEU A 21 2.76 -12.76 0.69
N MET A 22 2.78 -11.79 -0.21
CA MET A 22 1.96 -11.80 -1.42
C MET A 22 2.44 -12.83 -2.46
N ARG A 23 3.73 -13.17 -2.48
CA ARG A 23 4.26 -14.26 -3.31
C ARG A 23 3.62 -15.62 -2.99
N GLU A 24 3.22 -15.83 -1.74
CA GLU A 24 2.55 -17.05 -1.30
C GLU A 24 1.03 -16.98 -1.46
N LEU A 25 0.44 -15.80 -1.21
CA LEU A 25 -1.00 -15.63 -1.07
C LEU A 25 -1.73 -15.28 -2.38
N LEU A 26 -1.04 -14.74 -3.38
CA LEU A 26 -1.67 -14.38 -4.66
C LEU A 26 -1.78 -15.51 -5.67
N PRO A 27 -0.85 -16.47 -5.80
CA PRO A 27 -0.97 -17.56 -6.77
C PRO A 27 -2.26 -18.41 -6.65
N PRO A 28 -2.83 -18.66 -5.46
CA PRO A 28 -4.11 -19.35 -5.34
C PRO A 28 -5.30 -18.67 -6.04
N TYR A 29 -5.20 -17.36 -6.33
CA TYR A 29 -6.18 -16.64 -7.15
C TYR A 29 -6.01 -16.86 -8.66
N GLY A 30 -5.02 -17.66 -9.07
CA GLY A 30 -4.73 -17.99 -10.49
C GLY A 30 -3.72 -17.06 -11.16
N TYR A 31 -3.01 -16.23 -10.38
CA TYR A 31 -2.00 -15.30 -10.90
C TYR A 31 -0.64 -15.99 -11.09
N GLU A 32 0.01 -15.67 -12.20
CA GLU A 32 1.42 -15.90 -12.46
C GLU A 32 2.20 -14.64 -12.06
N LEU A 33 3.08 -14.75 -11.06
CA LEU A 33 3.82 -13.58 -10.56
C LEU A 33 5.17 -13.46 -11.25
N ARG A 34 5.41 -12.32 -11.89
CA ARG A 34 6.75 -11.88 -12.27
C ARG A 34 7.30 -11.00 -11.15
N LEU A 35 8.43 -11.41 -10.58
CA LEU A 35 9.00 -10.77 -9.40
C LEU A 35 10.08 -9.76 -9.79
N PHE A 36 10.03 -8.58 -9.15
CA PHE A 36 11.01 -7.51 -9.36
C PHE A 36 11.39 -6.89 -8.00
N ASP A 37 12.67 -6.82 -7.71
CA ASP A 37 13.20 -6.16 -6.50
C ASP A 37 14.66 -5.77 -6.69
N VAL A 38 15.16 -4.84 -5.85
CA VAL A 38 16.61 -4.53 -5.75
C VAL A 38 17.35 -5.60 -4.96
N ALA A 39 16.68 -6.30 -4.05
CA ALA A 39 17.25 -7.34 -3.23
C ALA A 39 17.06 -8.73 -3.88
N PRO A 40 18.04 -9.64 -3.75
CA PRO A 40 17.90 -11.02 -4.21
C PRO A 40 16.72 -11.74 -3.55
N ILE A 41 16.07 -12.64 -4.31
CA ILE A 41 15.01 -13.52 -3.84
C ILE A 41 15.51 -14.95 -3.99
N PRO A 42 16.06 -15.58 -2.93
CA PRO A 42 16.80 -16.85 -3.05
C PRO A 42 16.00 -18.02 -3.62
N ASP A 43 14.68 -18.06 -3.36
CA ASP A 43 13.73 -19.07 -3.80
C ASP A 43 13.07 -18.76 -5.16
N ALA A 44 13.48 -17.70 -5.84
CA ALA A 44 12.96 -17.28 -7.14
C ALA A 44 14.10 -16.88 -8.10
N PRO A 45 14.80 -17.83 -8.70
CA PRO A 45 15.96 -17.57 -9.57
C PRO A 45 15.62 -16.74 -10.82
N ASP A 46 14.35 -16.77 -11.25
CA ASP A 46 13.88 -16.00 -12.41
C ASP A 46 13.42 -14.57 -12.05
N ALA A 47 13.56 -14.16 -10.78
CA ALA A 47 13.24 -12.81 -10.36
C ALA A 47 14.18 -11.80 -11.02
N ILE A 48 13.63 -10.67 -11.43
CA ILE A 48 14.40 -9.57 -11.99
C ILE A 48 14.96 -8.74 -10.84
N ILE A 49 16.27 -8.81 -10.64
CA ILE A 49 16.96 -8.07 -9.58
C ILE A 49 17.54 -6.79 -10.19
N ALA A 50 16.85 -5.68 -9.94
CA ALA A 50 17.21 -4.37 -10.47
C ALA A 50 16.57 -3.24 -9.65
N ASP A 51 17.14 -2.03 -9.79
CA ASP A 51 16.54 -0.80 -9.27
C ASP A 51 15.45 -0.27 -10.24
N LEU A 52 14.44 0.44 -9.72
CA LEU A 52 13.43 1.12 -10.54
C LEU A 52 14.03 2.26 -11.41
N ALA A 53 15.28 2.66 -11.17
CA ALA A 53 16.04 3.55 -12.04
C ALA A 53 16.53 2.85 -13.32
N ASP A 54 16.66 1.52 -13.33
CA ASP A 54 17.01 0.73 -14.50
C ASP A 54 15.81 0.57 -15.45
N LYS A 55 15.68 1.52 -16.38
CA LYS A 55 14.58 1.55 -17.35
C LYS A 55 14.57 0.35 -18.29
N ASP A 56 15.71 -0.23 -18.60
CA ASP A 56 15.79 -1.39 -19.47
C ASP A 56 15.35 -2.66 -18.72
N ALA A 57 15.70 -2.79 -17.44
CA ALA A 57 15.15 -3.83 -16.59
C ALA A 57 13.63 -3.71 -16.44
N LEU A 58 13.10 -2.49 -16.25
CA LEU A 58 11.66 -2.25 -16.20
C LEU A 58 10.97 -2.63 -17.51
N ARG A 59 11.53 -2.28 -18.68
CA ARG A 59 10.95 -2.68 -19.98
C ARG A 59 10.86 -4.19 -20.11
N ARG A 60 11.94 -4.91 -19.77
CA ARG A 60 11.93 -6.38 -19.76
C ARG A 60 10.90 -6.94 -18.78
N ALA A 61 10.78 -6.31 -17.61
CA ALA A 61 9.81 -6.74 -16.61
C ALA A 61 8.34 -6.58 -17.06
N MET A 62 8.06 -5.64 -17.96
CA MET A 62 6.72 -5.36 -18.47
C MET A 62 6.27 -6.27 -19.63
N GLU A 63 7.17 -7.05 -20.24
CA GLU A 63 6.82 -7.89 -21.40
C GLU A 63 5.74 -8.92 -21.07
N GLY A 64 4.55 -8.82 -21.68
CA GLY A 64 3.44 -9.74 -21.47
C GLY A 64 2.78 -9.67 -20.10
N VAL A 65 2.95 -8.57 -19.37
CA VAL A 65 2.31 -8.30 -18.08
C VAL A 65 0.90 -7.72 -18.31
N ASP A 66 -0.08 -8.27 -17.63
CA ASP A 66 -1.47 -7.81 -17.68
C ASP A 66 -1.74 -6.66 -16.70
N ALA A 67 -1.17 -6.73 -15.50
CA ALA A 67 -1.32 -5.72 -14.46
C ALA A 67 -0.10 -5.67 -13.52
N ILE A 68 0.00 -4.62 -12.72
CA ILE A 68 1.12 -4.38 -11.81
C ILE A 68 0.59 -4.23 -10.39
N ILE A 69 1.26 -4.89 -9.44
CA ILE A 69 1.21 -4.58 -8.00
C ILE A 69 2.52 -3.91 -7.64
N HIS A 70 2.46 -2.61 -7.33
CA HIS A 70 3.63 -1.81 -7.03
C HIS A 70 3.80 -1.62 -5.53
N LEU A 71 4.62 -2.49 -4.91
CA LEU A 71 4.99 -2.42 -3.49
C LEU A 71 6.40 -1.85 -3.28
N ALA A 72 7.22 -1.74 -4.34
CA ALA A 72 8.60 -1.29 -4.25
C ALA A 72 8.70 0.16 -3.73
N GLY A 73 9.77 0.41 -3.01
CA GLY A 73 10.10 1.71 -2.43
C GLY A 73 10.57 1.59 -0.98
N ILE A 74 11.11 2.66 -0.45
CA ILE A 74 11.45 2.78 0.97
C ILE A 74 10.13 2.96 1.74
N SER A 75 9.86 2.08 2.70
CA SER A 75 8.57 2.00 3.42
C SER A 75 8.57 2.72 4.77
N LEU A 76 9.67 3.39 5.11
CA LEU A 76 9.86 4.17 6.33
C LEU A 76 10.36 5.57 5.98
N GLU A 77 10.43 6.46 6.98
CA GLU A 77 11.07 7.75 6.79
C GLU A 77 12.57 7.57 6.49
N ALA A 78 13.07 8.34 5.55
CA ALA A 78 14.46 8.34 5.10
C ALA A 78 14.85 9.72 4.58
N PRO A 79 16.17 10.03 4.39
CA PRO A 79 16.62 11.26 3.76
C PRO A 79 15.91 11.54 2.44
N PHE A 80 15.59 12.82 2.21
CA PHE A 80 14.79 13.22 1.05
C PHE A 80 15.33 12.69 -0.28
N GLU A 81 16.65 12.71 -0.48
CA GLU A 81 17.27 12.23 -1.72
C GLU A 81 17.04 10.74 -1.96
N LYS A 82 16.98 9.94 -0.89
CA LYS A 82 16.67 8.51 -1.00
C LYS A 82 15.20 8.28 -1.34
N ILE A 83 14.30 9.02 -0.69
CA ILE A 83 12.85 8.98 -1.00
C ILE A 83 12.60 9.50 -2.42
N LEU A 84 13.26 10.57 -2.83
CA LEU A 84 13.17 11.12 -4.19
C LEU A 84 13.56 10.07 -5.24
N ALA A 85 14.70 9.43 -5.06
CA ALA A 85 15.20 8.44 -6.02
C ALA A 85 14.33 7.18 -6.05
N ALA A 86 14.09 6.54 -4.90
CA ALA A 86 13.40 5.24 -4.85
C ALA A 86 11.89 5.37 -5.03
N ASN A 87 11.23 6.29 -4.30
CA ASN A 87 9.78 6.33 -4.24
C ASN A 87 9.18 7.24 -5.32
N ILE A 88 9.75 8.42 -5.54
CA ILE A 88 9.19 9.40 -6.48
C ILE A 88 9.64 9.08 -7.90
N GLN A 89 10.96 9.08 -8.15
CA GLN A 89 11.49 8.81 -9.48
C GLN A 89 11.23 7.35 -9.91
N GLY A 90 11.38 6.40 -8.97
CA GLY A 90 11.11 4.99 -9.22
C GLY A 90 9.65 4.73 -9.62
N THR A 91 8.68 5.30 -8.89
CA THR A 91 7.26 5.18 -9.23
C THR A 91 6.96 5.82 -10.59
N TYR A 92 7.52 7.00 -10.88
CA TYR A 92 7.39 7.63 -12.21
C TYR A 92 7.93 6.72 -13.31
N ASN A 93 9.13 6.15 -13.15
CA ASN A 93 9.73 5.27 -14.15
C ASN A 93 8.86 4.02 -14.40
N LEU A 94 8.26 3.46 -13.35
CA LEU A 94 7.34 2.33 -13.46
C LEU A 94 6.09 2.67 -14.26
N TYR A 95 5.44 3.82 -13.98
CA TYR A 95 4.27 4.27 -14.73
C TYR A 95 4.60 4.52 -16.21
N GLU A 96 5.76 5.11 -16.52
CA GLU A 96 6.21 5.30 -17.91
C GLU A 96 6.47 3.95 -18.60
N ALA A 97 7.14 3.01 -17.95
CA ALA A 97 7.36 1.68 -18.50
C ALA A 97 6.03 0.94 -18.75
N ALA A 98 5.07 1.03 -17.81
CA ALA A 98 3.74 0.48 -17.97
C ALA A 98 2.99 1.09 -19.17
N ARG A 99 3.06 2.42 -19.33
CA ARG A 99 2.47 3.14 -20.48
C ARG A 99 3.10 2.69 -21.79
N GLU A 100 4.42 2.61 -21.88
CA GLU A 100 5.14 2.16 -23.08
C GLU A 100 4.79 0.71 -23.46
N ALA A 101 4.62 -0.17 -22.45
CA ALA A 101 4.27 -1.58 -22.66
C ALA A 101 2.77 -1.83 -22.87
N GLY A 102 1.91 -0.82 -22.70
CA GLY A 102 0.46 -0.95 -22.84
C GLY A 102 -0.22 -1.66 -21.66
N VAL A 103 0.44 -1.75 -20.49
CA VAL A 103 -0.19 -2.26 -19.26
C VAL A 103 -1.27 -1.29 -18.81
N ARG A 104 -2.47 -1.81 -18.53
CA ARG A 104 -3.66 -0.98 -18.33
C ARG A 104 -4.09 -0.82 -16.88
N ARG A 105 -3.53 -1.61 -15.95
CA ARG A 105 -3.89 -1.56 -14.53
C ARG A 105 -2.68 -1.57 -13.62
N ILE A 106 -2.65 -0.64 -12.67
CA ILE A 106 -1.63 -0.55 -11.62
C ILE A 106 -2.33 -0.48 -10.26
N VAL A 107 -1.99 -1.40 -9.37
CA VAL A 107 -2.35 -1.34 -7.95
C VAL A 107 -1.15 -0.79 -7.19
N PHE A 108 -1.28 0.43 -6.69
CA PHE A 108 -0.21 1.16 -6.02
C PHE A 108 -0.34 1.05 -4.50
N ALA A 109 0.69 0.57 -3.83
CA ALA A 109 0.78 0.62 -2.38
C ALA A 109 1.02 2.05 -1.90
N SER A 110 -0.07 2.79 -1.66
CA SER A 110 -0.07 4.03 -0.89
C SER A 110 0.01 3.70 0.60
N SER A 111 -0.20 4.67 1.46
CA SER A 111 -0.06 4.51 2.92
C SER A 111 -0.99 5.44 3.67
N ASN A 112 -1.36 5.04 4.90
CA ASN A 112 -1.98 5.94 5.87
C ASN A 112 -1.12 7.18 6.17
N HIS A 113 0.19 7.14 5.91
CA HIS A 113 1.10 8.27 6.05
C HIS A 113 0.84 9.40 5.02
N ALA A 114 0.08 9.16 3.96
CA ALA A 114 -0.42 10.21 3.07
C ALA A 114 -1.43 11.15 3.78
N VAL A 115 -2.09 10.65 4.83
CA VAL A 115 -3.02 11.39 5.69
C VAL A 115 -2.58 11.42 7.17
N GLY A 116 -1.29 11.18 7.43
CA GLY A 116 -0.73 10.90 8.75
C GLY A 116 -1.00 11.97 9.81
N PHE A 117 -0.96 13.28 9.47
CA PHE A 117 -1.31 14.37 10.38
C PHE A 117 -2.83 14.59 10.57
N THR A 118 -3.67 13.71 10.07
CA THR A 118 -5.09 13.73 10.39
C THR A 118 -5.30 13.26 11.84
N PRO A 119 -6.04 14.01 12.68
CA PRO A 119 -6.38 13.54 14.02
C PRO A 119 -7.09 12.19 13.98
N ARG A 120 -6.71 11.28 14.87
CA ARG A 120 -7.44 10.01 15.00
C ARG A 120 -8.83 10.23 15.59
N PRO A 121 -9.80 9.36 15.27
CA PRO A 121 -11.08 9.36 15.95
C PRO A 121 -10.90 9.19 17.47
N ALA A 122 -11.67 9.93 18.26
CA ALA A 122 -11.62 9.87 19.71
C ALA A 122 -13.00 9.54 20.27
N GLY A 123 -13.08 8.47 21.08
CA GLY A 123 -14.34 7.93 21.63
C GLY A 123 -15.01 6.92 20.70
N ASP A 124 -15.88 6.10 21.31
CA ASP A 124 -16.47 4.91 20.66
C ASP A 124 -17.47 5.29 19.56
N ASP A 125 -18.08 6.49 19.62
CA ASP A 125 -19.03 7.00 18.63
C ASP A 125 -18.40 7.94 17.60
N ALA A 126 -17.05 8.04 17.55
CA ALA A 126 -16.39 8.91 16.59
C ALA A 126 -16.63 8.41 15.16
N PRO A 127 -16.92 9.30 14.19
CA PRO A 127 -17.13 8.89 12.83
C PRO A 127 -15.86 8.29 12.24
N LEU A 128 -15.99 7.27 11.40
CA LEU A 128 -14.90 6.73 10.62
C LEU A 128 -14.35 7.79 9.66
N ILE A 129 -13.05 7.76 9.44
CA ILE A 129 -12.36 8.69 8.55
C ILE A 129 -12.66 8.32 7.09
N PRO A 130 -13.30 9.20 6.33
CA PRO A 130 -13.65 8.92 4.94
C PRO A 130 -12.43 9.01 4.03
N ILE A 131 -12.51 8.36 2.86
CA ILE A 131 -11.38 8.29 1.92
C ILE A 131 -11.01 9.63 1.30
N ASP A 132 -11.97 10.56 1.18
CA ASP A 132 -11.77 11.92 0.67
C ASP A 132 -11.15 12.88 1.69
N THR A 133 -10.76 12.39 2.86
CA THR A 133 -9.96 13.15 3.84
C THR A 133 -8.76 13.79 3.15
N PRO A 134 -8.57 15.12 3.30
CA PRO A 134 -7.46 15.82 2.67
C PRO A 134 -6.11 15.22 3.03
N ARG A 135 -5.22 15.10 2.06
CA ARG A 135 -3.85 14.62 2.29
C ARG A 135 -3.11 15.57 3.24
N ARG A 136 -2.55 15.00 4.28
CA ARG A 136 -1.72 15.65 5.29
C ARG A 136 -0.56 14.73 5.66
N PRO A 137 0.42 14.57 4.74
CA PRO A 137 1.52 13.63 4.95
C PRO A 137 2.38 14.04 6.14
N ASP A 138 2.83 13.04 6.90
CA ASP A 138 3.59 13.22 8.14
C ASP A 138 5.12 13.10 7.97
N THR A 139 5.57 12.63 6.80
CA THR A 139 6.96 12.31 6.51
C THR A 139 7.27 12.54 5.03
N TYR A 140 8.55 12.56 4.62
CA TYR A 140 8.93 12.49 3.20
C TYR A 140 8.41 11.21 2.54
N TYR A 141 8.38 10.10 3.30
CA TYR A 141 7.73 8.87 2.86
C TYR A 141 6.24 9.11 2.56
N GLY A 142 5.50 9.73 3.49
CA GLY A 142 4.09 10.08 3.27
C GLY A 142 3.87 11.01 2.07
N ILE A 143 4.76 12.00 1.86
CA ILE A 143 4.75 12.86 0.67
C ILE A 143 4.93 12.04 -0.60
N SER A 144 5.84 11.05 -0.60
CA SER A 144 6.06 10.20 -1.77
C SER A 144 4.83 9.35 -2.11
N LYS A 145 4.06 8.93 -1.10
CA LYS A 145 2.81 8.19 -1.31
C LYS A 145 1.72 9.10 -1.87
N SER A 146 1.61 10.32 -1.39
CA SER A 146 0.72 11.34 -1.98
C SER A 146 1.07 11.64 -3.44
N PHE A 147 2.38 11.73 -3.78
CA PHE A 147 2.85 11.86 -5.16
C PHE A 147 2.39 10.69 -6.03
N GLY A 148 2.50 9.44 -5.55
CA GLY A 148 2.08 8.26 -6.30
C GLY A 148 0.56 8.22 -6.54
N GLU A 149 -0.25 8.71 -5.57
CA GLU A 149 -1.70 8.89 -5.76
C GLU A 149 -1.99 9.92 -6.88
N ASP A 150 -1.34 11.10 -6.86
CA ASP A 150 -1.51 12.12 -7.91
C ASP A 150 -1.02 11.63 -9.27
N LEU A 151 0.08 10.87 -9.27
CA LEU A 151 0.60 10.27 -10.50
C LEU A 151 -0.40 9.28 -11.11
N GLY A 152 -1.01 8.41 -10.29
CA GLY A 152 -2.04 7.48 -10.72
C GLY A 152 -3.25 8.19 -11.35
N SER A 153 -3.74 9.28 -10.72
CA SER A 153 -4.79 10.13 -11.29
C SER A 153 -4.39 10.71 -12.64
N TYR A 154 -3.19 11.27 -12.74
CA TYR A 154 -2.68 11.84 -14.00
C TYR A 154 -2.60 10.80 -15.11
N TYR A 155 -2.09 9.58 -14.83
CA TYR A 155 -1.98 8.53 -15.86
C TYR A 155 -3.34 7.97 -16.27
N TRP A 156 -4.32 7.96 -15.39
CA TRP A 156 -5.70 7.64 -15.75
C TRP A 156 -6.27 8.70 -16.69
N ASP A 157 -6.26 9.97 -16.31
CA ASP A 157 -6.85 11.05 -17.09
C ASP A 157 -6.17 11.24 -18.44
N LYS A 158 -4.85 11.05 -18.49
CA LYS A 158 -4.05 11.32 -19.70
C LYS A 158 -3.93 10.13 -20.63
N TYR A 159 -3.84 8.91 -20.09
CA TYR A 159 -3.47 7.72 -20.84
C TYR A 159 -4.45 6.55 -20.65
N GLY A 160 -5.45 6.67 -19.81
CA GLY A 160 -6.42 5.60 -19.53
C GLY A 160 -5.82 4.39 -18.80
N ILE A 161 -4.73 4.59 -18.05
CA ILE A 161 -4.16 3.55 -17.19
C ILE A 161 -4.92 3.55 -15.88
N GLU A 162 -5.72 2.53 -15.66
CA GLU A 162 -6.47 2.37 -14.41
C GLU A 162 -5.52 2.25 -13.22
N SER A 163 -5.81 2.98 -12.15
CA SER A 163 -4.93 3.03 -10.98
C SER A 163 -5.72 2.92 -9.69
N VAL A 164 -5.45 1.88 -8.91
CA VAL A 164 -6.00 1.71 -7.56
C VAL A 164 -4.90 1.98 -6.54
N ALA A 165 -5.01 3.08 -5.81
CA ALA A 165 -4.09 3.43 -4.74
C ALA A 165 -4.65 2.93 -3.40
N ILE A 166 -3.93 2.08 -2.69
CA ILE A 166 -4.33 1.51 -1.41
C ILE A 166 -3.56 2.21 -0.29
N ARG A 167 -4.24 3.03 0.52
CA ARG A 167 -3.69 3.59 1.76
C ARG A 167 -3.63 2.51 2.83
N ILE A 168 -2.54 1.73 2.79
CA ILE A 168 -2.31 0.61 3.71
C ILE A 168 -2.03 1.15 5.11
N GLY A 169 -2.68 0.57 6.12
CA GLY A 169 -2.37 0.84 7.52
C GLY A 169 -1.09 0.13 7.97
N SER A 170 -1.22 -1.13 8.29
CA SER A 170 -0.10 -2.00 8.63
C SER A 170 -0.42 -3.43 8.20
N CYS A 171 0.43 -4.02 7.35
CA CYS A 171 0.24 -5.39 6.87
C CYS A 171 1.34 -6.28 7.47
N PHE A 172 0.99 -7.00 8.52
CA PHE A 172 1.86 -7.93 9.25
C PHE A 172 1.09 -9.19 9.62
N PRO A 173 1.77 -10.34 9.87
CA PRO A 173 1.10 -11.56 10.33
C PRO A 173 0.23 -11.34 11.57
N GLU A 174 0.68 -10.53 12.52
CA GLU A 174 -0.05 -10.14 13.71
C GLU A 174 0.17 -8.65 13.99
N PRO A 175 -0.78 -7.95 14.63
CA PRO A 175 -0.56 -6.58 15.10
C PRO A 175 0.47 -6.58 16.24
N THR A 176 1.37 -5.58 16.28
CA THR A 176 2.49 -5.52 17.22
C THR A 176 2.39 -4.40 18.26
N ASN A 177 1.39 -3.54 18.15
CA ASN A 177 1.13 -2.46 19.10
C ASN A 177 -0.35 -2.05 19.08
N VAL A 178 -0.76 -1.26 20.08
CA VAL A 178 -2.18 -0.89 20.28
C VAL A 178 -2.75 -0.06 19.12
N ARG A 179 -1.94 0.78 18.46
CA ARG A 179 -2.38 1.53 17.27
C ARG A 179 -2.78 0.58 16.12
N MET A 180 -2.05 -0.53 15.96
CA MET A 180 -2.37 -1.51 14.92
C MET A 180 -3.73 -2.18 15.13
N LEU A 181 -4.29 -2.21 16.34
CA LEU A 181 -5.65 -2.71 16.54
C LEU A 181 -6.70 -1.98 15.71
N SER A 182 -6.41 -0.75 15.30
CA SER A 182 -7.34 0.07 14.49
C SER A 182 -6.99 0.13 13.01
N ILE A 183 -5.79 -0.31 12.61
CA ILE A 183 -5.28 -0.11 11.24
C ILE A 183 -4.65 -1.36 10.65
N TRP A 184 -4.69 -2.47 11.36
CA TRP A 184 -4.08 -3.72 10.91
C TRP A 184 -4.85 -4.31 9.72
N MET A 185 -4.10 -4.83 8.79
CA MET A 185 -4.55 -5.63 7.67
C MET A 185 -3.83 -6.97 7.74
N SER A 186 -4.56 -8.05 7.92
CA SER A 186 -3.96 -9.37 7.85
C SER A 186 -3.35 -9.62 6.47
N PRO A 187 -2.33 -10.46 6.33
CA PRO A 187 -1.82 -10.85 5.03
C PRO A 187 -2.90 -11.43 4.10
N ALA A 188 -3.84 -12.21 4.65
CA ALA A 188 -4.93 -12.80 3.89
C ALA A 188 -5.91 -11.73 3.39
N ASP A 189 -6.27 -10.76 4.22
CA ASP A 189 -7.07 -9.60 3.79
C ASP A 189 -6.31 -8.71 2.80
N GLY A 190 -5.00 -8.57 2.97
CA GLY A 190 -4.15 -7.90 2.00
C GLY A 190 -4.24 -8.54 0.61
N ALA A 191 -4.18 -9.87 0.53
CA ALA A 191 -4.33 -10.60 -0.72
C ALA A 191 -5.75 -10.46 -1.30
N ARG A 192 -6.81 -10.51 -0.46
CA ARG A 192 -8.21 -10.27 -0.87
C ARG A 192 -8.36 -8.87 -1.47
N LEU A 193 -7.80 -7.84 -0.83
CA LEU A 193 -7.88 -6.47 -1.32
C LEU A 193 -7.12 -6.28 -2.64
N LEU A 194 -5.92 -6.84 -2.76
CA LEU A 194 -5.16 -6.80 -4.01
C LEU A 194 -5.90 -7.52 -5.14
N ASN A 195 -6.51 -8.69 -4.85
CA ASN A 195 -7.35 -9.40 -5.82
C ASN A 195 -8.56 -8.54 -6.23
N ALA A 196 -9.27 -7.94 -5.30
CA ALA A 196 -10.39 -7.05 -5.61
C ALA A 196 -9.95 -5.88 -6.49
N ALA A 197 -8.82 -5.21 -6.17
CA ALA A 197 -8.25 -4.12 -6.95
C ALA A 197 -7.82 -4.53 -8.37
N LEU A 198 -7.39 -5.79 -8.55
CA LEU A 198 -7.00 -6.33 -9.86
C LEU A 198 -8.20 -6.73 -10.73
N THR A 199 -9.32 -7.15 -10.13
CA THR A 199 -10.46 -7.75 -10.82
C THR A 199 -11.69 -6.86 -10.94
N ALA A 200 -11.81 -5.82 -10.11
CA ALA A 200 -12.93 -4.87 -10.19
C ALA A 200 -13.02 -4.23 -11.58
N GLU A 201 -14.24 -4.07 -12.09
CA GLU A 201 -14.49 -3.42 -13.37
C GLU A 201 -14.53 -1.89 -13.22
N ASP A 202 -14.15 -1.18 -14.28
CA ASP A 202 -14.30 0.28 -14.42
C ASP A 202 -13.73 1.09 -13.23
N VAL A 203 -12.59 0.67 -12.68
CA VAL A 203 -12.02 1.32 -11.49
C VAL A 203 -11.48 2.73 -11.76
N GLY A 204 -11.15 3.05 -13.00
CA GLY A 204 -10.56 4.35 -13.38
C GLY A 204 -9.38 4.71 -12.48
N TYR A 205 -9.48 5.87 -11.80
CA TYR A 205 -8.63 6.21 -10.69
C TYR A 205 -9.40 6.11 -9.38
N THR A 206 -8.95 5.24 -8.50
CA THR A 206 -9.62 4.98 -7.21
C THR A 206 -8.61 4.92 -6.07
N VAL A 207 -8.94 5.57 -4.95
CA VAL A 207 -8.18 5.46 -3.69
C VAL A 207 -9.03 4.72 -2.67
N VAL A 208 -8.42 3.79 -1.92
CA VAL A 208 -9.09 3.03 -0.87
C VAL A 208 -8.22 2.90 0.37
N TYR A 209 -8.83 2.70 1.54
CA TYR A 209 -8.09 2.27 2.73
C TYR A 209 -7.88 0.76 2.72
N GLY A 210 -6.67 0.33 3.13
CA GLY A 210 -6.28 -1.07 3.30
C GLY A 210 -6.19 -1.44 4.77
N SER A 211 -7.22 -2.12 5.28
CA SER A 211 -7.33 -2.62 6.65
C SER A 211 -8.22 -3.86 6.67
N SER A 212 -8.03 -4.75 7.64
CA SER A 212 -9.03 -5.76 8.01
C SER A 212 -10.27 -5.11 8.63
N ASP A 213 -11.34 -5.88 8.86
CA ASP A 213 -12.58 -5.40 9.47
C ASP A 213 -12.46 -5.33 10.99
N ASN A 214 -11.47 -4.55 11.45
CA ASN A 214 -11.12 -4.48 12.85
C ASN A 214 -12.24 -3.89 13.69
N THR A 215 -12.56 -4.49 14.83
CA THR A 215 -13.52 -3.96 15.81
C THR A 215 -13.21 -2.52 16.20
N ARG A 216 -11.91 -2.12 16.22
CA ARG A 216 -11.44 -0.76 16.59
C ARG A 216 -11.06 0.10 15.38
N LEU A 217 -11.65 -0.17 14.22
CA LEU A 217 -11.32 0.47 12.95
C LEU A 217 -11.49 1.99 12.98
N TRP A 218 -10.55 2.71 12.37
CA TRP A 218 -10.64 4.18 12.21
C TRP A 218 -11.18 4.61 10.86
N TRP A 219 -11.15 3.77 9.84
CA TRP A 219 -11.36 4.14 8.44
C TRP A 219 -12.64 3.59 7.85
N ASP A 220 -13.29 4.40 7.03
CA ASP A 220 -14.39 3.94 6.21
C ASP A 220 -13.87 3.07 5.05
N LEU A 221 -14.24 1.79 5.06
CA LEU A 221 -13.88 0.83 4.02
C LEU A 221 -14.88 0.78 2.86
N SER A 222 -15.86 1.67 2.80
CA SER A 222 -16.92 1.63 1.77
C SER A 222 -16.34 1.66 0.35
N SER A 223 -15.31 2.47 0.10
CA SER A 223 -14.64 2.54 -1.20
C SER A 223 -13.90 1.24 -1.56
N ALA A 224 -13.29 0.56 -0.59
CA ALA A 224 -12.66 -0.75 -0.81
C ALA A 224 -13.72 -1.84 -1.05
N ARG A 225 -14.81 -1.82 -0.28
CA ARG A 225 -15.95 -2.74 -0.45
C ARG A 225 -16.64 -2.56 -1.81
N ALA A 226 -16.66 -1.35 -2.36
CA ALA A 226 -17.17 -1.09 -3.71
C ALA A 226 -16.32 -1.75 -4.81
N LEU A 227 -15.04 -2.06 -4.56
CA LEU A 227 -14.19 -2.86 -5.45
C LEU A 227 -14.46 -4.37 -5.33
N GLY A 228 -15.33 -4.80 -4.41
CA GLY A 228 -15.55 -6.21 -4.09
C GLY A 228 -14.63 -6.73 -2.97
N TYR A 229 -13.98 -5.84 -2.22
CA TYR A 229 -13.20 -6.23 -1.04
C TYR A 229 -14.12 -6.68 0.10
N ASP A 230 -13.91 -7.90 0.59
CA ASP A 230 -14.62 -8.50 1.71
C ASP A 230 -13.60 -8.98 2.77
N PRO A 231 -13.18 -8.09 3.70
CA PRO A 231 -12.26 -8.45 4.77
C PRO A 231 -12.88 -9.48 5.72
N GLN A 232 -12.07 -10.40 6.22
CA GLN A 232 -12.51 -11.53 7.04
C GLN A 232 -11.83 -11.58 8.42
N ASP A 233 -10.78 -10.78 8.61
CA ASP A 233 -9.97 -10.84 9.82
C ASP A 233 -10.20 -9.61 10.70
N ASP A 234 -9.93 -9.77 12.01
CA ASP A 234 -10.06 -8.73 13.03
C ASP A 234 -8.84 -8.79 13.97
N SER A 235 -8.38 -7.64 14.40
CA SER A 235 -7.29 -7.49 15.36
C SER A 235 -7.74 -7.66 16.83
N GLU A 236 -9.03 -7.66 17.13
CA GLU A 236 -9.55 -7.70 18.51
C GLU A 236 -9.05 -8.90 19.33
N PRO A 237 -8.84 -10.11 18.76
CA PRO A 237 -8.23 -11.23 19.52
C PRO A 237 -6.87 -10.92 20.13
N TYR A 238 -6.14 -9.95 19.61
CA TYR A 238 -4.82 -9.51 20.11
C TYR A 238 -4.91 -8.38 21.14
N ALA A 239 -6.08 -7.75 21.32
CA ALA A 239 -6.24 -6.51 22.07
C ALA A 239 -5.82 -6.66 23.54
N ALA A 240 -6.30 -7.70 24.22
CA ALA A 240 -6.00 -7.90 25.63
C ALA A 240 -4.49 -7.99 25.92
N LYS A 241 -3.75 -8.71 25.07
CA LYS A 241 -2.29 -8.85 25.17
C LYS A 241 -1.59 -7.51 24.94
N LEU A 242 -1.91 -6.84 23.82
CA LEU A 242 -1.23 -5.60 23.43
C LEU A 242 -1.52 -4.45 24.41
N ILE A 243 -2.73 -4.37 24.94
CA ILE A 243 -3.09 -3.38 25.95
C ILE A 243 -2.36 -3.64 27.27
N ALA A 244 -2.23 -4.90 27.67
CA ALA A 244 -1.46 -5.25 28.88
C ALA A 244 0.04 -4.92 28.74
N GLU A 245 0.59 -5.03 27.53
CA GLU A 245 2.01 -4.77 27.26
C GLU A 245 2.32 -3.29 27.04
N HIS A 246 1.44 -2.52 26.40
CA HIS A 246 1.71 -1.16 25.91
C HIS A 246 0.78 -0.09 26.49
N GLY A 247 -0.27 -0.46 27.23
CA GLY A 247 -1.34 0.44 27.67
C GLY A 247 -2.32 0.79 26.54
N GLU A 248 -3.40 1.49 26.90
CA GLU A 248 -4.37 2.02 25.93
C GLU A 248 -3.80 3.22 25.19
N LEU A 249 -4.41 3.55 24.03
CA LEU A 249 -4.09 4.79 23.32
C LEU A 249 -4.49 6.00 24.17
N ASP A 250 -3.50 6.75 24.62
CA ASP A 250 -3.67 7.97 25.44
C ASP A 250 -3.78 9.22 24.53
N PRO A 251 -4.92 9.95 24.53
CA PRO A 251 -5.07 11.17 23.75
C PRO A 251 -4.10 12.29 24.14
N SER A 252 -3.54 12.26 25.35
CA SER A 252 -2.55 13.24 25.80
C SER A 252 -1.14 12.94 25.29
N ASN A 253 -0.89 11.72 24.79
CA ASN A 253 0.37 11.35 24.18
C ASN A 253 0.40 11.83 22.72
N PRO A 254 1.35 12.72 22.32
CA PRO A 254 1.45 13.19 20.95
C PRO A 254 1.56 12.07 19.90
N ASP A 255 2.20 10.95 20.22
CA ASP A 255 2.33 9.78 19.33
C ASP A 255 0.99 9.07 19.08
N HIS A 256 -0.02 9.35 19.90
CA HIS A 256 -1.34 8.77 19.78
C HIS A 256 -2.39 9.74 19.22
N ALA A 257 -2.01 11.00 18.96
CA ALA A 257 -2.95 12.05 18.58
C ALA A 257 -3.42 11.96 17.12
N ASN A 258 -2.57 11.45 16.23
CA ASN A 258 -2.78 11.45 14.78
C ASN A 258 -2.72 10.03 14.19
N LEU A 259 -3.23 9.87 12.97
CA LEU A 259 -3.22 8.59 12.24
C LEU A 259 -1.82 8.03 12.02
N GLY A 260 -0.83 8.90 11.79
CA GLY A 260 0.56 8.50 11.55
C GLY A 260 1.27 7.96 12.80
N GLY A 261 0.71 8.19 13.98
CA GLY A 261 1.35 7.75 15.22
C GLY A 261 2.69 8.46 15.46
N ALA A 262 3.68 7.76 15.96
CA ALA A 262 5.01 8.28 16.24
C ALA A 262 5.74 8.88 15.03
N PHE A 263 5.33 8.58 13.79
CA PHE A 263 5.88 9.23 12.60
C PHE A 263 5.58 10.73 12.57
N CYS A 264 4.52 11.18 13.22
CA CYS A 264 4.18 12.61 13.33
C CYS A 264 5.10 13.38 14.30
N THR A 265 5.76 12.70 15.22
CA THR A 265 6.48 13.30 16.35
C THR A 265 7.97 12.98 16.35
N ASN A 266 8.35 11.84 15.76
CA ASN A 266 9.76 11.44 15.69
C ASN A 266 10.58 12.49 14.92
N PRO A 267 11.73 12.90 15.45
CA PRO A 267 12.65 13.76 14.71
C PRO A 267 13.19 12.99 13.49
N PRO A 268 13.65 13.70 12.45
CA PRO A 268 14.38 13.06 11.36
C PRO A 268 15.52 12.18 11.89
N ILE A 269 15.67 11.00 11.32
CA ILE A 269 16.68 10.01 11.74
C ILE A 269 18.08 10.31 11.21
N TRP A 270 18.25 11.40 10.47
CA TRP A 270 19.52 11.90 9.93
C TRP A 270 19.80 13.33 10.42
N PRO A 271 21.07 13.70 10.63
CA PRO A 271 21.43 15.08 10.97
C PRO A 271 21.10 16.02 9.79
N HIS A 272 20.63 17.21 10.12
CA HIS A 272 20.38 18.30 9.16
C HIS A 272 21.69 18.92 8.69
#